data_4fddef62aafca3034741d739ba9d0bb6
#
_entry.id   4fddef62aafca3034741d739ba9d0bb6
#
_cell.length_a   1.000
_cell.length_b   1.000
_cell.length_c   1.000
_cell.angle_alpha   90.00
_cell.angle_beta   90.00
_cell.angle_gamma   90.00
#
_symmetry.space_group_name_H-M   'P 1'
#
loop_
_entity.id
_entity.type
_entity.pdbx_description
1 polymer ?
#
loop_
_entity_poly.entity_id
_entity_poly.type
_entity_poly.pdbx_seq_one_letter_code
_entity_poly.pdbx_strand_id
1 'polypeptide(L)'
;MCPVIETQCPVSETSCPATVTECVQKDTQCPAPITECVVKPTECPAEVTACIQQPTYCPMTDCGGEGCTPGYWKQDQHFDSWVGTGYDPDDLFSSVFEDAFPGMTLLEVLWQGGGGLNALGRHTVAALLNAASADVDYDLNVQDVINLFNGVYPGGDYFSAKNVLEDFNEQGCPLD
;
A
#
# COMPACT_ATOMS: atom_id res chain seq x y z
N MET A 1 -11.35 14.83 -13.77
CA MET A 1 -12.38 14.90 -12.69
C MET A 1 -12.50 13.50 -12.13
N CYS A 2 -11.97 13.23 -10.93
CA CYS A 2 -12.09 11.92 -10.30
C CYS A 2 -13.56 11.69 -9.88
N PRO A 3 -14.13 10.49 -10.10
CA PRO A 3 -15.46 10.18 -9.63
C PRO A 3 -15.51 10.10 -8.11
N VAL A 4 -16.57 10.64 -7.53
CA VAL A 4 -16.85 10.56 -6.09
C VAL A 4 -17.26 9.13 -5.75
N ILE A 5 -16.51 8.44 -4.90
CA ILE A 5 -16.88 7.13 -4.37
C ILE A 5 -17.52 7.32 -3.01
N GLU A 6 -18.77 6.89 -2.87
CA GLU A 6 -19.44 6.85 -1.58
C GLU A 6 -18.84 5.74 -0.71
N THR A 7 -18.17 6.12 0.36
CA THR A 7 -17.68 5.18 1.36
C THR A 7 -18.82 4.80 2.28
N GLN A 8 -19.30 3.56 2.23
CA GLN A 8 -20.25 3.03 3.20
C GLN A 8 -19.47 2.50 4.41
N CYS A 9 -19.69 3.09 5.57
CA CYS A 9 -19.19 2.53 6.83
C CYS A 9 -20.04 1.31 7.19
N PRO A 10 -19.46 0.13 7.47
CA PRO A 10 -20.24 -1.01 7.95
C PRO A 10 -20.83 -0.67 9.33
N VAL A 11 -22.15 -0.73 9.43
CA VAL A 11 -22.87 -0.55 10.69
C VAL A 11 -22.85 -1.90 11.39
N SER A 12 -22.03 -2.03 12.43
CA SER A 12 -22.14 -3.15 13.37
C SER A 12 -23.25 -2.82 14.37
N GLU A 13 -24.27 -3.67 14.42
CA GLU A 13 -25.35 -3.53 15.38
C GLU A 13 -24.81 -3.76 16.79
N THR A 14 -24.62 -2.68 17.54
CA THR A 14 -24.43 -2.75 18.98
C THR A 14 -25.77 -2.66 19.67
N SER A 15 -26.02 -3.54 20.62
CA SER A 15 -27.28 -3.67 21.36
C SER A 15 -27.51 -2.55 22.42
N CYS A 16 -27.03 -1.35 22.16
CA CYS A 16 -27.32 -0.15 22.94
C CYS A 16 -28.37 0.72 22.21
N PRO A 17 -29.39 1.25 22.90
CA PRO A 17 -30.33 2.14 22.27
C PRO A 17 -29.67 3.47 21.90
N ALA A 18 -29.66 3.75 20.62
CA ALA A 18 -29.38 5.04 19.98
C ALA A 18 -28.03 5.69 20.28
N THR A 19 -27.01 5.27 19.54
CA THR A 19 -25.91 6.17 19.21
C THR A 19 -25.91 6.42 17.72
N VAL A 20 -26.08 7.67 17.36
CA VAL A 20 -25.96 8.10 15.97
C VAL A 20 -24.49 8.38 15.71
N THR A 21 -23.86 7.54 14.90
CA THR A 21 -22.54 7.86 14.34
C THR A 21 -22.78 8.69 13.10
N GLU A 22 -22.50 9.96 13.18
CA GLU A 22 -22.59 10.88 12.05
C GLU A 22 -21.22 10.89 11.35
N CYS A 23 -21.13 10.24 10.20
CA CYS A 23 -19.97 10.35 9.32
C CYS A 23 -20.13 11.61 8.47
N VAL A 24 -19.27 12.57 8.66
CA VAL A 24 -19.22 13.77 7.81
C VAL A 24 -18.32 13.47 6.62
N GLN A 25 -18.93 13.43 5.43
CA GLN A 25 -18.18 13.37 4.17
C GLN A 25 -17.59 14.74 3.86
N LYS A 26 -16.30 14.80 3.67
CA LYS A 26 -15.62 15.97 3.11
C LYS A 26 -15.24 15.66 1.67
N ASP A 27 -15.62 16.56 0.76
CA ASP A 27 -15.18 16.50 -0.62
C ASP A 27 -13.65 16.59 -0.70
N THR A 28 -13.02 15.54 -1.21
CA THR A 28 -11.58 15.50 -1.42
C THR A 28 -11.25 15.54 -2.90
N GLN A 29 -10.40 16.49 -3.26
CA GLN A 29 -9.66 16.44 -4.53
C GLN A 29 -8.42 15.58 -4.29
N CYS A 30 -8.11 14.63 -5.17
CA CYS A 30 -6.85 13.88 -5.08
C CYS A 30 -5.66 14.84 -4.93
N PRO A 31 -4.68 14.59 -4.05
CA PRO A 31 -4.37 13.40 -3.29
C PRO A 31 -4.74 13.50 -1.80
N ALA A 32 -5.17 12.39 -1.26
CA ALA A 32 -5.47 12.07 0.13
C ALA A 32 -6.88 12.39 0.64
N PRO A 33 -7.77 11.40 0.74
CA PRO A 33 -8.98 11.50 1.54
C PRO A 33 -8.65 11.32 3.03
N ILE A 34 -8.97 12.32 3.82
CA ILE A 34 -9.00 12.18 5.28
C ILE A 34 -10.45 11.98 5.69
N THR A 35 -10.77 10.79 6.18
CA THR A 35 -12.06 10.54 6.82
C THR A 35 -11.89 10.82 8.30
N GLU A 36 -12.44 11.92 8.78
CA GLU A 36 -12.46 12.26 10.19
C GLU A 36 -13.74 11.72 10.81
N CYS A 37 -13.61 10.64 11.62
CA CYS A 37 -14.73 10.14 12.42
C CYS A 37 -14.78 10.92 13.75
N VAL A 38 -15.81 11.69 13.97
CA VAL A 38 -16.04 12.36 15.25
C VAL A 38 -16.82 11.42 16.16
N VAL A 39 -16.17 10.92 17.21
CA VAL A 39 -16.82 10.12 18.25
C VAL A 39 -17.43 11.07 19.28
N LYS A 40 -18.76 11.10 19.37
CA LYS A 40 -19.44 11.76 20.49
C LYS A 40 -19.47 10.82 21.68
N PRO A 41 -19.12 11.28 22.89
CA PRO A 41 -19.16 10.44 24.07
C PRO A 41 -20.61 10.09 24.44
N THR A 42 -20.88 8.78 24.52
CA THR A 42 -22.13 8.27 25.13
C THR A 42 -21.79 7.66 26.48
N GLU A 43 -22.72 7.77 27.42
CA GLU A 43 -22.58 7.23 28.80
C GLU A 43 -22.65 5.68 28.86
N CYS A 44 -22.26 4.98 27.85
CA CYS A 44 -22.06 3.53 27.89
C CYS A 44 -20.59 3.21 28.19
N PRO A 45 -20.27 2.15 28.97
CA PRO A 45 -18.90 1.71 29.15
C PRO A 45 -18.28 1.38 27.81
N ALA A 46 -17.17 2.02 27.53
CA ALA A 46 -16.53 2.09 26.22
C ALA A 46 -16.16 0.69 25.67
N GLU A 47 -16.89 0.23 24.67
CA GLU A 47 -16.27 -0.62 23.66
C GLU A 47 -15.66 0.30 22.60
N VAL A 48 -14.36 0.24 22.48
CA VAL A 48 -13.61 1.02 21.50
C VAL A 48 -13.93 0.44 20.12
N THR A 49 -14.79 1.12 19.37
CA THR A 49 -14.94 0.83 17.96
C THR A 49 -13.72 1.45 17.26
N ALA A 50 -12.69 0.64 17.00
CA ALA A 50 -11.61 1.07 16.16
C ALA A 50 -12.16 1.20 14.73
N CYS A 51 -12.27 2.42 14.22
CA CYS A 51 -12.43 2.63 12.80
C CYS A 51 -11.14 2.15 12.14
N ILE A 52 -11.19 1.01 11.47
CA ILE A 52 -10.10 0.56 10.62
C ILE A 52 -10.10 1.53 9.44
N GLN A 53 -9.12 2.41 9.41
CA GLN A 53 -8.84 3.21 8.22
C GLN A 53 -8.31 2.23 7.17
N GLN A 54 -9.18 1.75 6.29
CA GLN A 54 -8.71 1.17 5.05
C GLN A 54 -8.25 2.33 4.17
N PRO A 55 -7.02 2.30 3.71
CA PRO A 55 -6.59 3.27 2.71
C PRO A 55 -7.53 3.15 1.51
N THR A 56 -8.27 4.20 1.23
CA THR A 56 -9.13 4.27 0.04
C THR A 56 -8.22 4.66 -1.11
N TYR A 57 -7.77 3.66 -1.86
CA TYR A 57 -7.04 3.91 -3.10
C TYR A 57 -8.02 4.40 -4.17
N CYS A 58 -7.66 5.46 -4.87
CA CYS A 58 -8.40 5.87 -6.06
C CYS A 58 -8.37 4.71 -7.08
N PRO A 59 -9.49 4.36 -7.73
CA PRO A 59 -9.43 3.44 -8.86
C PRO A 59 -8.59 4.08 -9.97
N MET A 60 -7.56 3.37 -10.40
CA MET A 60 -6.37 3.80 -11.13
C MET A 60 -6.57 4.15 -12.61
N THR A 61 -7.74 4.56 -13.03
CA THR A 61 -7.99 4.77 -14.46
C THR A 61 -7.70 6.18 -14.97
N ASP A 62 -7.30 7.14 -14.12
CA ASP A 62 -7.15 8.53 -14.58
C ASP A 62 -6.10 9.39 -13.83
N CYS A 63 -5.25 8.85 -12.99
CA CYS A 63 -4.26 9.64 -12.24
C CYS A 63 -2.86 9.66 -12.86
N GLY A 64 -2.61 8.92 -13.95
CA GLY A 64 -1.40 9.09 -14.77
C GLY A 64 -0.08 8.73 -14.11
N GLY A 65 -0.09 7.86 -13.10
CA GLY A 65 1.14 7.38 -12.47
C GLY A 65 1.95 6.43 -13.37
N GLU A 66 3.19 6.20 -13.00
CA GLU A 66 4.11 5.27 -13.65
C GLU A 66 4.50 4.16 -12.67
N GLY A 67 4.90 2.99 -13.18
CA GLY A 67 5.38 1.90 -12.34
C GLY A 67 6.01 0.77 -13.13
N CYS A 68 7.14 0.26 -12.65
CA CYS A 68 7.85 -0.88 -13.21
C CYS A 68 7.55 -2.14 -12.41
N THR A 69 7.29 -3.24 -13.12
CA THR A 69 6.92 -4.52 -12.52
C THR A 69 8.09 -5.19 -11.77
N PRO A 70 7.81 -6.17 -10.88
CA PRO A 70 8.86 -7.03 -10.33
C PRO A 70 9.69 -7.74 -11.40
N GLY A 71 9.08 -7.98 -12.58
CA GLY A 71 9.74 -8.55 -13.73
C GLY A 71 10.86 -7.67 -14.29
N TYR A 72 10.66 -6.38 -14.32
CA TYR A 72 11.67 -5.39 -14.71
C TYR A 72 12.84 -5.37 -13.72
N TRP A 73 12.56 -5.08 -12.46
CA TRP A 73 13.56 -4.83 -11.43
C TRP A 73 14.51 -6.00 -11.13
N LYS A 74 14.07 -7.24 -11.37
CA LYS A 74 14.89 -8.42 -11.09
C LYS A 74 15.89 -8.80 -12.18
N GLN A 75 15.85 -8.15 -13.35
CA GLN A 75 16.67 -8.52 -14.49
C GLN A 75 18.01 -7.81 -14.45
N ASP A 76 19.09 -8.54 -14.70
CA ASP A 76 20.47 -8.04 -14.62
C ASP A 76 20.73 -6.83 -15.52
N GLN A 77 20.05 -6.76 -16.67
CA GLN A 77 20.17 -5.64 -17.60
C GLN A 77 19.58 -4.34 -17.10
N HIS A 78 18.80 -4.37 -16.01
CA HIS A 78 18.16 -3.21 -15.40
C HIS A 78 18.74 -2.85 -14.03
N PHE A 79 19.89 -3.44 -13.66
CA PHE A 79 20.52 -3.11 -12.37
C PHE A 79 21.09 -1.68 -12.32
N ASP A 80 21.31 -1.06 -13.47
CA ASP A 80 21.63 0.37 -13.55
C ASP A 80 20.48 1.27 -13.06
N SER A 81 19.23 0.83 -13.21
CA SER A 81 18.06 1.55 -12.69
C SER A 81 17.94 1.54 -11.17
N TRP A 82 18.65 0.64 -10.48
CA TRP A 82 18.74 0.67 -9.02
C TRP A 82 19.61 1.85 -8.53
N VAL A 83 20.53 2.30 -9.38
CA VAL A 83 21.40 3.43 -9.05
C VAL A 83 20.55 4.70 -8.90
N GLY A 84 20.64 5.35 -7.77
CA GLY A 84 19.85 6.55 -7.47
C GLY A 84 18.59 6.31 -6.64
N THR A 85 18.13 5.05 -6.50
CA THR A 85 17.03 4.73 -5.58
C THR A 85 17.48 4.76 -4.11
N GLY A 86 18.78 4.62 -3.85
CA GLY A 86 19.33 4.48 -2.50
C GLY A 86 19.27 3.07 -1.94
N TYR A 87 18.88 2.10 -2.76
CA TYR A 87 18.84 0.67 -2.45
C TYR A 87 19.73 -0.13 -3.40
N ASP A 88 20.34 -1.19 -2.87
CA ASP A 88 21.14 -2.13 -3.65
C ASP A 88 20.46 -3.52 -3.73
N PRO A 89 20.69 -4.29 -4.80
CA PRO A 89 20.17 -5.65 -4.92
C PRO A 89 20.54 -6.57 -3.74
N ASP A 90 21.69 -6.33 -3.11
CA ASP A 90 22.22 -7.10 -1.98
C ASP A 90 21.75 -6.59 -0.60
N ASP A 91 20.97 -5.51 -0.56
CA ASP A 91 20.39 -5.03 0.69
C ASP A 91 19.42 -6.06 1.26
N LEU A 92 19.47 -6.31 2.58
CA LEU A 92 18.55 -7.23 3.22
C LEU A 92 17.13 -6.66 3.21
N PHE A 93 16.14 -7.50 2.93
CA PHE A 93 14.73 -7.12 3.01
C PHE A 93 14.38 -6.57 4.40
N SER A 94 14.92 -7.18 5.45
CA SER A 94 14.71 -6.77 6.84
C SER A 94 15.39 -5.44 7.23
N SER A 95 16.20 -4.86 6.36
CA SER A 95 16.74 -3.51 6.59
C SER A 95 15.72 -2.39 6.31
N VAL A 96 14.63 -2.72 5.59
CA VAL A 96 13.60 -1.77 5.17
C VAL A 96 12.22 -2.12 5.74
N PHE A 97 11.89 -3.40 5.79
CA PHE A 97 10.59 -3.94 6.19
C PHE A 97 10.69 -4.83 7.41
N GLU A 98 9.54 -5.21 7.97
CA GLU A 98 9.45 -6.30 8.96
C GLU A 98 10.08 -7.58 8.39
N ASP A 99 10.74 -8.38 9.27
CA ASP A 99 11.55 -9.55 8.88
C ASP A 99 10.70 -10.74 8.41
N ALA A 100 10.04 -10.56 7.28
CA ALA A 100 9.20 -11.58 6.66
C ALA A 100 9.98 -12.58 5.80
N PHE A 101 11.20 -12.23 5.40
CA PHE A 101 12.11 -13.02 4.56
C PHE A 101 13.51 -13.07 5.21
N PRO A 102 13.68 -13.84 6.30
CA PRO A 102 14.90 -13.83 7.08
C PRO A 102 16.15 -14.13 6.25
N GLY A 103 17.10 -13.19 6.26
CA GLY A 103 18.39 -13.32 5.57
C GLY A 103 18.33 -13.19 4.05
N MET A 104 17.17 -12.89 3.47
CA MET A 104 17.05 -12.68 2.02
C MET A 104 17.30 -11.22 1.65
N THR A 105 17.95 -11.03 0.50
CA THR A 105 18.14 -9.71 -0.08
C THR A 105 16.89 -9.25 -0.84
N LEU A 106 16.82 -7.95 -1.16
CA LEU A 106 15.75 -7.39 -1.99
C LEU A 106 15.64 -8.12 -3.33
N LEU A 107 16.78 -8.40 -3.97
CA LEU A 107 16.81 -9.14 -5.23
C LEU A 107 16.33 -10.58 -5.07
N GLU A 108 16.72 -11.28 -4.01
CA GLU A 108 16.28 -12.64 -3.74
C GLU A 108 14.77 -12.71 -3.49
N VAL A 109 14.19 -11.69 -2.85
CA VAL A 109 12.74 -11.60 -2.68
C VAL A 109 12.03 -11.38 -4.02
N LEU A 110 12.57 -10.57 -4.92
CA LEU A 110 12.03 -10.42 -6.29
C LEU A 110 12.01 -11.73 -7.08
N TRP A 111 12.93 -12.66 -6.78
CA TRP A 111 12.99 -13.97 -7.44
C TRP A 111 12.11 -15.04 -6.79
N GLN A 112 11.46 -14.76 -5.65
CA GLN A 112 10.60 -15.75 -4.98
C GLN A 112 9.43 -16.17 -5.87
N GLY A 113 9.22 -17.49 -6.00
CA GLY A 113 8.05 -18.06 -6.66
C GLY A 113 6.83 -18.14 -5.73
N GLY A 114 5.68 -18.47 -6.30
CA GLY A 114 4.46 -18.72 -5.53
C GLY A 114 3.61 -17.48 -5.23
N GLY A 115 2.53 -17.71 -4.50
CA GLY A 115 1.53 -16.70 -4.09
C GLY A 115 1.69 -16.25 -2.64
N GLY A 116 0.63 -15.61 -2.10
CA GLY A 116 0.58 -15.17 -0.71
C GLY A 116 1.69 -14.19 -0.38
N LEU A 117 2.40 -14.43 0.73
CA LEU A 117 3.49 -13.56 1.20
C LEU A 117 4.60 -13.38 0.16
N ASN A 118 4.97 -14.43 -0.58
CA ASN A 118 6.02 -14.32 -1.62
C ASN A 118 5.59 -13.39 -2.77
N ALA A 119 4.32 -13.46 -3.18
CA ALA A 119 3.81 -12.54 -4.19
C ALA A 119 3.76 -11.10 -3.68
N LEU A 120 3.30 -10.90 -2.44
CA LEU A 120 3.33 -9.59 -1.80
C LEU A 120 4.76 -9.05 -1.72
N GLY A 121 5.74 -9.85 -1.27
CA GLY A 121 7.14 -9.44 -1.16
C GLY A 121 7.71 -8.93 -2.49
N ARG A 122 7.45 -9.65 -3.59
CA ARG A 122 7.90 -9.22 -4.93
C ARG A 122 7.34 -7.86 -5.32
N HIS A 123 6.02 -7.66 -5.15
CA HIS A 123 5.38 -6.39 -5.50
C HIS A 123 5.78 -5.27 -4.55
N THR A 124 6.08 -5.59 -3.28
CA THR A 124 6.58 -4.63 -2.29
C THR A 124 7.97 -4.11 -2.66
N VAL A 125 8.89 -5.00 -3.06
CA VAL A 125 10.24 -4.56 -3.47
C VAL A 125 10.17 -3.73 -4.76
N ALA A 126 9.37 -4.14 -5.74
CA ALA A 126 9.19 -3.33 -6.95
C ALA A 126 8.60 -1.95 -6.62
N ALA A 127 7.58 -1.87 -5.77
CA ALA A 127 6.98 -0.62 -5.32
C ALA A 127 7.98 0.27 -4.56
N LEU A 128 8.83 -0.32 -3.73
CA LEU A 128 9.91 0.41 -3.03
C LEU A 128 10.85 1.09 -4.01
N LEU A 129 11.29 0.35 -5.04
CA LEU A 129 12.22 0.86 -6.04
C LEU A 129 11.57 1.92 -6.95
N ASN A 130 10.33 1.70 -7.37
CA ASN A 130 9.55 2.69 -8.10
C ASN A 130 9.41 3.98 -7.28
N ALA A 131 9.00 3.88 -6.02
CA ALA A 131 8.80 5.03 -5.13
C ALA A 131 10.10 5.79 -4.77
N ALA A 132 11.24 5.11 -4.86
CA ALA A 132 12.55 5.67 -4.57
C ALA A 132 13.26 6.22 -5.81
N SER A 133 12.84 5.82 -7.01
CA SER A 133 13.39 6.30 -8.28
C SER A 133 12.93 7.71 -8.58
N ALA A 134 13.87 8.61 -8.93
CA ALA A 134 13.53 9.94 -9.38
C ALA A 134 12.99 9.98 -10.83
N ASP A 135 13.16 8.87 -11.56
CA ASP A 135 12.80 8.74 -12.96
C ASP A 135 11.47 8.01 -13.17
N VAL A 136 10.74 7.72 -12.06
CA VAL A 136 9.41 7.10 -12.07
C VAL A 136 8.44 8.00 -11.30
N ASP A 137 7.39 8.47 -11.95
CA ASP A 137 6.30 9.24 -11.31
C ASP A 137 5.33 8.28 -10.60
N TYR A 138 5.81 7.67 -9.51
CA TYR A 138 5.09 6.65 -8.77
C TYR A 138 4.12 7.28 -7.76
N ASP A 139 2.87 6.82 -7.75
CA ASP A 139 1.81 7.42 -6.93
C ASP A 139 1.97 7.22 -5.40
N LEU A 140 2.80 6.25 -4.97
CA LEU A 140 3.10 6.02 -3.56
C LEU A 140 4.51 6.51 -3.23
N ASN A 141 4.70 7.07 -2.03
CA ASN A 141 6.05 7.30 -1.53
C ASN A 141 6.61 6.07 -0.80
N VAL A 142 7.91 6.06 -0.55
CA VAL A 142 8.62 4.96 0.15
C VAL A 142 7.96 4.59 1.47
N GLN A 143 7.54 5.60 2.26
CA GLN A 143 6.92 5.34 3.56
C GLN A 143 5.54 4.70 3.44
N ASP A 144 4.78 5.05 2.40
CA ASP A 144 3.47 4.42 2.13
C ASP A 144 3.64 2.93 1.83
N VAL A 145 4.65 2.56 1.03
CA VAL A 145 4.97 1.16 0.71
C VAL A 145 5.38 0.39 1.98
N ILE A 146 6.24 0.98 2.81
CA ILE A 146 6.67 0.37 4.08
C ILE A 146 5.47 0.16 5.00
N ASN A 147 4.63 1.16 5.15
CA ASN A 147 3.44 1.10 6.01
C ASN A 147 2.43 0.06 5.51
N LEU A 148 2.26 -0.05 4.19
CA LEU A 148 1.34 -1.02 3.59
C LEU A 148 1.81 -2.45 3.87
N PHE A 149 3.09 -2.76 3.66
CA PHE A 149 3.63 -4.09 3.93
C PHE A 149 3.58 -4.43 5.43
N ASN A 150 4.14 -3.57 6.28
CA ASN A 150 4.22 -3.80 7.72
C ASN A 150 2.83 -3.82 8.38
N GLY A 151 1.85 -3.12 7.82
CA GLY A 151 0.46 -3.13 8.30
C GLY A 151 -0.28 -4.45 8.08
N VAL A 152 0.17 -5.28 7.13
CA VAL A 152 -0.44 -6.60 6.87
C VAL A 152 0.45 -7.76 7.34
N TYR A 153 1.73 -7.56 7.59
CA TYR A 153 2.61 -8.59 8.14
C TYR A 153 2.73 -8.43 9.66
N PRO A 154 2.66 -9.55 10.44
CA PRO A 154 2.31 -10.90 10.01
C PRO A 154 0.80 -11.17 10.00
N GLY A 155 0.36 -12.04 9.08
CA GLY A 155 -0.96 -12.70 9.16
C GLY A 155 -2.15 -11.91 8.65
N GLY A 156 -1.94 -10.73 8.02
CA GLY A 156 -3.00 -9.95 7.37
C GLY A 156 -3.39 -10.45 5.97
N ASP A 157 -4.16 -9.65 5.24
CA ASP A 157 -4.62 -9.95 3.90
C ASP A 157 -3.53 -9.63 2.85
N TYR A 158 -2.62 -10.58 2.66
CA TYR A 158 -1.54 -10.47 1.66
C TYR A 158 -2.05 -10.37 0.23
N PHE A 159 -3.22 -10.95 -0.05
CA PHE A 159 -3.77 -10.94 -1.40
C PHE A 159 -4.23 -9.53 -1.79
N SER A 160 -5.01 -8.89 -0.94
CA SER A 160 -5.49 -7.52 -1.20
C SER A 160 -4.32 -6.52 -1.24
N ALA A 161 -3.37 -6.60 -0.31
CA ALA A 161 -2.20 -5.74 -0.30
C ALA A 161 -1.33 -5.92 -1.56
N LYS A 162 -1.14 -7.19 -2.00
CA LYS A 162 -0.43 -7.50 -3.25
C LYS A 162 -1.14 -6.87 -4.45
N ASN A 163 -2.47 -7.01 -4.56
CA ASN A 163 -3.21 -6.45 -5.69
C ASN A 163 -3.07 -4.93 -5.76
N VAL A 164 -3.13 -4.25 -4.63
CA VAL A 164 -2.90 -2.79 -4.58
C VAL A 164 -1.53 -2.42 -5.15
N LEU A 165 -0.46 -3.08 -4.71
CA LEU A 165 0.88 -2.79 -5.21
C LEU A 165 1.08 -3.24 -6.67
N GLU A 166 0.43 -4.33 -7.08
CA GLU A 166 0.45 -4.79 -8.48
C GLU A 166 -0.15 -3.74 -9.41
N ASP A 167 -1.32 -3.22 -9.03
CA ASP A 167 -2.00 -2.19 -9.81
C ASP A 167 -1.11 -0.95 -10.02
N PHE A 168 -0.40 -0.48 -9.00
CA PHE A 168 0.56 0.62 -9.12
C PHE A 168 1.80 0.25 -9.94
N ASN A 169 2.36 -0.95 -9.75
CA ASN A 169 3.55 -1.41 -10.47
C ASN A 169 3.31 -1.69 -11.96
N GLU A 170 2.06 -1.81 -12.39
CA GLU A 170 1.67 -2.11 -13.79
C GLU A 170 1.17 -0.90 -14.58
N GLN A 171 1.32 0.32 -14.04
CA GLN A 171 0.88 1.56 -14.70
C GLN A 171 1.70 1.92 -15.95
N GLY A 172 2.83 1.29 -16.16
CA GLY A 172 3.73 1.50 -17.29
C GLY A 172 5.11 1.94 -16.82
N CYS A 173 6.14 1.23 -17.27
CA CYS A 173 7.53 1.48 -16.87
C CYS A 173 8.15 2.53 -17.78
N PRO A 174 8.65 3.68 -17.26
CA PRO A 174 9.33 4.68 -18.06
C PRO A 174 10.83 4.39 -18.26
N LEU A 175 11.37 3.38 -17.55
CA LEU A 175 12.80 3.09 -17.46
C LEU A 175 13.30 2.10 -18.56
N ASP A 176 12.89 2.26 -19.79
CA ASP A 176 13.34 1.38 -20.92
C ASP A 176 14.65 1.84 -21.55
#